data_e188afc0683d966cdfe62b88c77af38a
#
_entry.id   e188afc0683d966cdfe62b88c77af38a
#
_cell.length_a   1.000
_cell.length_b   1.000
_cell.length_c   1.000
_cell.angle_alpha   90.00
_cell.angle_beta   90.00
_cell.angle_gamma   90.00
#
_symmetry.space_group_name_H-M   'P 1'
#
loop_
_entity.id
_entity.type
_entity.pdbx_description
1 polymer ?
#
loop_
_entity_poly.entity_id
_entity_poly.type
_entity_poly.pdbx_seq_one_letter_code
_entity_poly.pdbx_strand_id
1 'polypeptide(L)'
;DVVLIEVGMGGREDATNIIPKSLVSVITPISMDHMKFLGNTLEEIAYQKSGIIKNNGLVVTAKQENCVMNVIENECCEKNARLIKADNVTEYEISLDGEYQRENAAVAEEVCRHIDGVSENDIKNGLINTVWHGRFEKICDKPEFIIDGAHNIDGAKRLKESIEKYYGN
;
A
#
# COMPACT_ATOMS: atom_id res chain seq x y z
N ASP A 1 2.06 7.52 -21.14
CA ASP A 1 1.74 6.24 -20.51
C ASP A 1 2.51 6.11 -19.19
N VAL A 2 1.93 5.45 -18.19
CA VAL A 2 2.53 5.17 -16.87
C VAL A 2 2.60 3.65 -16.69
N VAL A 3 3.69 3.16 -16.10
CA VAL A 3 3.86 1.75 -15.76
C VAL A 3 3.88 1.63 -14.23
N LEU A 4 3.00 0.80 -13.68
CA LEU A 4 3.01 0.41 -12.29
C LEU A 4 3.79 -0.91 -12.14
N ILE A 5 4.82 -0.90 -11.29
CA ILE A 5 5.67 -2.06 -11.05
C ILE A 5 5.53 -2.49 -9.60
N GLU A 6 5.01 -3.69 -9.39
CA GLU A 6 4.95 -4.30 -8.07
C GLU A 6 6.26 -5.03 -7.76
N VAL A 7 6.80 -4.78 -6.57
CA VAL A 7 7.98 -5.47 -6.05
C VAL A 7 7.63 -6.92 -5.71
N GLY A 8 8.42 -7.86 -6.16
CA GLY A 8 8.19 -9.28 -5.87
C GLY A 8 8.44 -9.63 -4.41
N MET A 9 9.58 -9.21 -3.83
CA MET A 9 9.91 -9.45 -2.43
C MET A 9 10.87 -8.39 -1.89
N GLY A 10 10.58 -7.86 -0.72
CA GLY A 10 11.43 -6.86 -0.06
C GLY A 10 11.46 -5.55 -0.83
N GLY A 11 12.49 -5.31 -1.60
CA GLY A 11 12.66 -4.11 -2.41
C GLY A 11 14.11 -3.82 -2.74
N ARG A 12 14.99 -3.75 -1.75
CA ARG A 12 16.40 -3.35 -1.91
C ARG A 12 17.15 -4.21 -2.93
N GLU A 13 16.97 -5.52 -2.88
CA GLU A 13 17.60 -6.51 -3.75
C GLU A 13 16.63 -7.12 -4.77
N ASP A 14 15.42 -6.57 -4.87
CA ASP A 14 14.44 -7.05 -5.83
C ASP A 14 14.85 -6.72 -7.27
N ALA A 15 14.57 -7.62 -8.19
CA ALA A 15 14.92 -7.45 -9.60
C ALA A 15 14.26 -6.19 -10.22
N THR A 16 13.07 -5.80 -9.76
CA THR A 16 12.39 -4.58 -10.20
C THR A 16 13.13 -3.32 -9.79
N ASN A 17 14.00 -3.39 -8.78
CA ASN A 17 14.75 -2.23 -8.25
C ASN A 17 15.92 -1.79 -9.13
N ILE A 18 16.18 -2.49 -10.23
CA ILE A 18 17.20 -2.08 -11.23
C ILE A 18 16.90 -0.72 -11.87
N ILE A 19 15.65 -0.27 -11.81
CA ILE A 19 15.21 1.02 -12.37
C ILE A 19 15.91 2.16 -11.61
N PRO A 20 16.66 3.03 -12.30
CA PRO A 20 17.43 4.08 -11.64
C PRO A 20 16.56 5.25 -11.13
N LYS A 21 15.38 5.44 -11.72
CA LYS A 21 14.43 6.50 -11.35
C LYS A 21 13.00 5.96 -11.44
N SER A 22 12.17 6.37 -10.52
CA SER A 22 10.70 6.18 -10.55
C SER A 22 10.02 7.56 -10.48
N LEU A 23 8.82 7.69 -11.01
CA LEU A 23 7.98 8.87 -10.78
C LEU A 23 7.68 9.01 -9.29
N VAL A 24 7.21 7.91 -8.70
CA VAL A 24 6.91 7.79 -7.27
C VAL A 24 7.34 6.40 -6.80
N SER A 25 8.00 6.32 -5.66
CA SER A 25 8.18 5.07 -4.92
C SER A 25 7.09 4.97 -3.85
N VAL A 26 6.34 3.87 -3.84
CA VAL A 26 5.19 3.70 -2.96
C VAL A 26 5.49 2.63 -1.93
N ILE A 27 5.25 2.95 -0.65
CA ILE A 27 5.40 2.01 0.47
C ILE A 27 4.05 1.86 1.15
N THR A 28 3.42 0.71 0.95
CA THR A 28 2.18 0.32 1.64
C THR A 28 2.46 -0.07 3.10
N PRO A 29 1.44 -0.31 3.95
CA PRO A 29 1.68 -0.69 5.34
C PRO A 29 2.63 -1.87 5.46
N ILE A 30 3.61 -1.73 6.34
CA ILE A 30 4.60 -2.79 6.62
C ILE A 30 4.20 -3.53 7.87
N SER A 31 4.14 -4.85 7.78
CA SER A 31 3.89 -5.77 8.88
C SER A 31 4.88 -6.93 8.86
N MET A 32 4.83 -7.77 9.89
CA MET A 32 5.67 -8.97 9.98
C MET A 32 5.25 -9.98 8.91
N ASP A 33 6.03 -10.03 7.84
CA ASP A 33 5.84 -10.96 6.72
C ASP A 33 7.19 -11.36 6.12
N HIS A 34 7.23 -12.52 5.46
CA HIS A 34 8.44 -13.04 4.81
C HIS A 34 9.69 -13.01 5.69
N MET A 35 9.55 -13.24 6.99
CA MET A 35 10.62 -13.12 8.01
C MET A 35 11.88 -13.90 7.66
N LYS A 36 11.77 -15.04 6.99
CA LYS A 36 12.92 -15.86 6.58
C LYS A 36 13.86 -15.14 5.61
N PHE A 37 13.37 -14.12 4.91
CA PHE A 37 14.10 -13.42 3.85
C PHE A 37 14.34 -11.95 4.18
N LEU A 38 13.39 -11.30 4.84
CA LEU A 38 13.42 -9.85 5.04
C LEU A 38 13.91 -9.44 6.42
N GLY A 39 13.94 -10.36 7.39
CA GLY A 39 14.37 -10.08 8.76
C GLY A 39 13.32 -10.45 9.81
N ASN A 40 13.73 -10.38 11.07
CA ASN A 40 12.92 -10.80 12.22
C ASN A 40 12.30 -9.63 12.99
N THR A 41 12.53 -8.40 12.55
CA THR A 41 11.96 -7.18 13.13
C THR A 41 11.31 -6.33 12.05
N LEU A 42 10.40 -5.45 12.46
CA LEU A 42 9.75 -4.50 11.54
C LEU A 42 10.76 -3.56 10.89
N GLU A 43 11.80 -3.16 11.63
CA GLU A 43 12.87 -2.28 11.15
C GLU A 43 13.69 -2.96 10.04
N GLU A 44 14.02 -4.25 10.19
CA GLU A 44 14.74 -5.01 9.17
C GLU A 44 13.89 -5.14 7.89
N ILE A 45 12.60 -5.46 8.03
CA ILE A 45 11.67 -5.54 6.91
C ILE A 45 11.51 -4.15 6.24
N ALA A 46 11.38 -3.10 7.03
CA ALA A 46 11.29 -1.73 6.55
C ALA A 46 12.55 -1.30 5.78
N TYR A 47 13.74 -1.67 6.28
CA TYR A 47 15.00 -1.43 5.59
C TYR A 47 15.06 -2.08 4.22
N GLN A 48 14.60 -3.33 4.10
CA GLN A 48 14.52 -4.02 2.81
C GLN A 48 13.52 -3.34 1.86
N LYS A 49 12.33 -2.99 2.36
CA LYS A 49 11.29 -2.37 1.54
C LYS A 49 11.64 -0.94 1.12
N SER A 50 12.20 -0.13 2.00
CA SER A 50 12.62 1.24 1.71
C SER A 50 13.77 1.33 0.70
N GLY A 51 14.44 0.21 0.39
CA GLY A 51 15.46 0.14 -0.64
C GLY A 51 15.01 0.57 -2.04
N ILE A 52 13.70 0.60 -2.32
CA ILE A 52 13.14 1.10 -3.59
C ILE A 52 13.19 2.63 -3.72
N ILE A 53 13.43 3.35 -2.64
CA ILE A 53 13.55 4.82 -2.65
C ILE A 53 14.73 5.22 -3.52
N LYS A 54 14.52 6.19 -4.40
CA LYS A 54 15.54 6.64 -5.36
C LYS A 54 16.14 7.98 -4.94
N ASN A 55 17.38 8.23 -5.35
CA ASN A 55 18.05 9.51 -5.10
C ASN A 55 17.23 10.67 -5.68
N ASN A 56 16.98 11.71 -4.87
CA ASN A 56 16.15 12.87 -5.21
C ASN A 56 14.74 12.48 -5.69
N GLY A 57 14.24 11.29 -5.27
CA GLY A 57 12.95 10.75 -5.68
C GLY A 57 11.79 11.28 -4.85
N LEU A 58 10.58 10.98 -5.30
CA LEU A 58 9.35 11.17 -4.54
C LEU A 58 8.93 9.83 -3.92
N VAL A 59 8.55 9.87 -2.64
CA VAL A 59 8.08 8.71 -1.89
C VAL A 59 6.70 9.02 -1.31
N VAL A 60 5.75 8.13 -1.53
CA VAL A 60 4.47 8.15 -0.84
C VAL A 60 4.40 6.91 0.05
N THR A 61 4.13 7.08 1.34
CA THR A 61 3.95 5.98 2.27
C THR A 61 2.57 6.02 2.92
N ALA A 62 1.98 4.84 3.13
CA ALA A 62 0.84 4.69 4.01
C ALA A 62 1.23 5.01 5.46
N LYS A 63 0.23 5.09 6.35
CA LYS A 63 0.46 5.12 7.79
C LYS A 63 1.29 3.91 8.24
N GLN A 64 2.31 4.15 9.06
CA GLN A 64 3.24 3.13 9.52
C GLN A 64 3.38 3.19 11.05
N GLU A 65 3.88 2.10 11.65
CA GLU A 65 4.37 2.13 13.02
C GLU A 65 5.61 3.05 13.12
N ASN A 66 5.82 3.66 14.28
CA ASN A 66 6.90 4.63 14.47
C ASN A 66 8.30 4.08 14.14
N CYS A 67 8.59 2.83 14.51
CA CYS A 67 9.87 2.19 14.21
C CYS A 67 10.09 2.05 12.70
N VAL A 68 9.05 1.68 11.95
CA VAL A 68 9.05 1.57 10.48
C VAL A 68 9.22 2.97 9.84
N MET A 69 8.46 3.96 10.32
CA MET A 69 8.52 5.32 9.80
C MET A 69 9.93 5.90 9.94
N ASN A 70 10.59 5.70 11.08
CA ASN A 70 11.97 6.16 11.31
C ASN A 70 12.94 5.58 10.27
N VAL A 71 12.79 4.30 9.89
CA VAL A 71 13.64 3.69 8.86
C VAL A 71 13.39 4.33 7.49
N ILE A 72 12.13 4.55 7.13
CA ILE A 72 11.76 5.20 5.85
C ILE A 72 12.27 6.63 5.81
N GLU A 73 12.12 7.40 6.89
CA GLU A 73 12.60 8.79 6.98
C GLU A 73 14.12 8.87 6.85
N ASN A 74 14.86 7.97 7.50
CA ASN A 74 16.31 7.90 7.39
C ASN A 74 16.75 7.59 5.95
N GLU A 75 16.14 6.60 5.30
CA GLU A 75 16.44 6.28 3.90
C GLU A 75 16.11 7.45 2.96
N CYS A 76 15.01 8.17 3.20
CA CYS A 76 14.67 9.38 2.45
C CYS A 76 15.71 10.49 2.67
N CYS A 77 16.16 10.69 3.90
CA CYS A 77 17.20 11.66 4.22
C CYS A 77 18.53 11.36 3.52
N GLU A 78 19.00 10.11 3.59
CA GLU A 78 20.23 9.65 2.93
C GLU A 78 20.19 9.85 1.41
N LYS A 79 19.02 9.67 0.80
CA LYS A 79 18.82 9.78 -0.65
C LYS A 79 18.32 11.16 -1.10
N ASN A 80 18.20 12.13 -0.18
CA ASN A 80 17.61 13.43 -0.46
C ASN A 80 16.24 13.31 -1.17
N ALA A 81 15.43 12.32 -0.76
CA ALA A 81 14.12 12.05 -1.32
C ALA A 81 13.03 12.81 -0.57
N ARG A 82 12.00 13.25 -1.29
CA ARG A 82 10.83 13.90 -0.69
C ARG A 82 9.85 12.84 -0.21
N LEU A 83 9.52 12.84 1.07
CA LEU A 83 8.55 11.93 1.67
C LEU A 83 7.18 12.61 1.83
N ILE A 84 6.13 11.92 1.44
CA ILE A 84 4.73 12.28 1.67
C ILE A 84 4.07 11.12 2.42
N LYS A 85 3.34 11.45 3.48
CA LYS A 85 2.62 10.49 4.33
C LYS A 85 1.13 10.56 4.00
N ALA A 86 0.58 9.47 3.49
CA ALA A 86 -0.86 9.29 3.29
C ALA A 86 -1.46 8.67 4.55
N ASP A 87 -1.49 9.45 5.65
CA ASP A 87 -1.87 8.96 6.98
C ASP A 87 -3.40 8.97 7.20
N ASN A 88 -4.16 9.55 6.29
CA ASN A 88 -5.62 9.62 6.35
C ASN A 88 -6.26 8.51 5.50
N VAL A 89 -7.53 8.27 5.74
CA VAL A 89 -8.36 7.49 4.82
C VAL A 89 -8.93 8.40 3.74
N THR A 90 -9.19 7.86 2.56
CA THR A 90 -9.83 8.64 1.50
C THR A 90 -11.26 9.05 1.90
N GLU A 91 -11.64 10.27 1.54
CA GLU A 91 -13.02 10.76 1.66
C GLU A 91 -13.85 10.43 0.41
N TYR A 92 -13.20 9.99 -0.67
CA TYR A 92 -13.89 9.59 -1.88
C TYR A 92 -14.65 8.28 -1.71
N GLU A 93 -15.68 8.12 -2.51
CA GLU A 93 -16.36 6.83 -2.68
C GLU A 93 -15.40 5.84 -3.38
N ILE A 94 -15.36 4.61 -2.87
CA ILE A 94 -14.57 3.53 -3.43
C ILE A 94 -15.45 2.32 -3.70
N SER A 95 -15.11 1.55 -4.72
CA SER A 95 -15.84 0.32 -5.09
C SER A 95 -15.43 -0.90 -4.28
N LEU A 96 -14.23 -0.89 -3.70
CA LEU A 96 -13.70 -2.03 -2.96
C LEU A 96 -14.19 -2.01 -1.51
N ASP A 97 -14.75 -3.12 -1.06
CA ASP A 97 -15.15 -3.32 0.33
C ASP A 97 -13.93 -3.60 1.23
N GLY A 98 -14.09 -3.34 2.53
CA GLY A 98 -13.03 -3.50 3.53
C GLY A 98 -12.42 -2.16 3.97
N GLU A 99 -12.28 -1.97 5.29
CA GLU A 99 -11.78 -0.71 5.86
C GLU A 99 -10.36 -0.38 5.39
N TYR A 100 -9.51 -1.38 5.28
CA TYR A 100 -8.15 -1.21 4.81
C TYR A 100 -8.06 -0.72 3.36
N GLN A 101 -9.12 -0.89 2.57
CA GLN A 101 -9.18 -0.39 1.19
C GLN A 101 -9.28 1.13 1.14
N ARG A 102 -9.86 1.76 2.16
CA ARG A 102 -9.89 3.22 2.26
C ARG A 102 -8.50 3.81 2.54
N GLU A 103 -7.67 3.10 3.30
CA GLU A 103 -6.27 3.46 3.52
C GLU A 103 -5.46 3.28 2.21
N ASN A 104 -5.65 2.16 1.52
CA ASN A 104 -5.01 1.90 0.23
C ASN A 104 -5.41 2.94 -0.82
N ALA A 105 -6.70 3.31 -0.85
CA ALA A 105 -7.21 4.34 -1.75
C ALA A 105 -6.59 5.71 -1.47
N ALA A 106 -6.37 6.09 -0.21
CA ALA A 106 -5.69 7.34 0.14
C ALA A 106 -4.24 7.38 -0.36
N VAL A 107 -3.53 6.25 -0.31
CA VAL A 107 -2.19 6.14 -0.91
C VAL A 107 -2.25 6.30 -2.42
N ALA A 108 -3.19 5.62 -3.08
CA ALA A 108 -3.35 5.71 -4.53
C ALA A 108 -3.73 7.12 -4.99
N GLU A 109 -4.65 7.77 -4.27
CA GLU A 109 -5.06 9.15 -4.47
C GLU A 109 -3.86 10.10 -4.40
N GLU A 110 -3.05 9.99 -3.33
CA GLU A 110 -1.88 10.83 -3.15
C GLU A 110 -0.84 10.61 -4.26
N VAL A 111 -0.61 9.36 -4.67
CA VAL A 111 0.28 9.04 -5.79
C VAL A 111 -0.21 9.67 -7.09
N CYS A 112 -1.50 9.54 -7.39
CA CYS A 112 -2.12 10.04 -8.63
C CYS A 112 -2.02 11.56 -8.74
N ARG A 113 -2.07 12.31 -7.63
CA ARG A 113 -1.87 13.78 -7.62
C ARG A 113 -0.48 14.21 -8.09
N HIS A 114 0.48 13.31 -8.11
CA HIS A 114 1.84 13.57 -8.58
C HIS A 114 2.12 13.02 -10.00
N ILE A 115 1.08 12.60 -10.71
CA ILE A 115 1.18 12.14 -12.10
C ILE A 115 0.63 13.23 -13.02
N ASP A 116 1.48 13.76 -13.90
CA ASP A 116 1.07 14.79 -14.83
C ASP A 116 -0.11 14.32 -15.71
N GLY A 117 -1.11 15.18 -15.85
CA GLY A 117 -2.28 14.93 -16.67
C GLY A 117 -3.40 14.14 -15.99
N VAL A 118 -3.24 13.73 -14.73
CA VAL A 118 -4.30 13.12 -13.92
C VAL A 118 -5.06 14.21 -13.18
N SER A 119 -6.38 14.29 -13.41
CA SER A 119 -7.28 15.22 -12.71
C SER A 119 -7.92 14.57 -11.48
N GLU A 120 -8.44 15.41 -10.56
CA GLU A 120 -9.24 14.91 -9.42
C GLU A 120 -10.46 14.08 -9.86
N ASN A 121 -11.02 14.37 -11.02
CA ASN A 121 -12.13 13.59 -11.57
C ASN A 121 -11.68 12.22 -12.05
N ASP A 122 -10.46 12.11 -12.59
CA ASP A 122 -9.87 10.81 -12.98
C ASP A 122 -9.60 9.95 -11.75
N ILE A 123 -9.11 10.56 -10.66
CA ILE A 123 -8.90 9.87 -9.38
C ILE A 123 -10.22 9.30 -8.85
N LYS A 124 -11.27 10.13 -8.77
CA LYS A 124 -12.60 9.70 -8.32
C LYS A 124 -13.15 8.56 -9.17
N ASN A 125 -13.08 8.71 -10.49
CA ASN A 125 -13.56 7.69 -11.42
C ASN A 125 -12.74 6.39 -11.31
N GLY A 126 -11.43 6.50 -11.12
CA GLY A 126 -10.56 5.36 -10.89
C GLY A 126 -10.94 4.59 -9.64
N LEU A 127 -11.13 5.27 -8.51
CA LEU A 127 -11.47 4.65 -7.22
C LEU A 127 -12.84 3.95 -7.25
N ILE A 128 -13.85 4.57 -7.91
CA ILE A 128 -15.21 4.01 -8.00
C ILE A 128 -15.32 2.82 -8.97
N ASN A 129 -14.43 2.76 -9.97
CA ASN A 129 -14.44 1.71 -10.97
C ASN A 129 -13.36 0.63 -10.75
N THR A 130 -12.60 0.73 -9.67
CA THR A 130 -11.58 -0.28 -9.36
C THR A 130 -12.24 -1.62 -9.03
N VAL A 131 -11.78 -2.69 -9.68
CA VAL A 131 -12.18 -4.06 -9.38
C VAL A 131 -10.93 -4.88 -9.04
N TRP A 132 -10.96 -5.58 -7.93
CA TRP A 132 -9.87 -6.46 -7.51
C TRP A 132 -10.42 -7.74 -6.89
N HIS A 133 -10.43 -8.80 -7.65
CA HIS A 133 -10.95 -10.08 -7.20
C HIS A 133 -10.15 -10.68 -6.03
N GLY A 134 -10.86 -11.31 -5.10
CA GLY A 134 -10.25 -11.95 -3.95
C GLY A 134 -9.75 -10.99 -2.85
N ARG A 135 -10.27 -9.76 -2.81
CA ARG A 135 -10.01 -8.80 -1.72
C ARG A 135 -11.33 -8.38 -1.10
N PHE A 136 -11.74 -9.07 -0.02
CA PHE A 136 -13.01 -8.92 0.68
C PHE A 136 -14.21 -8.96 -0.29
N GLU A 137 -14.09 -9.80 -1.29
CA GLU A 137 -15.06 -9.90 -2.39
C GLU A 137 -16.22 -10.81 -2.02
N LYS A 138 -17.44 -10.28 -2.06
CA LYS A 138 -18.65 -11.08 -1.91
C LYS A 138 -19.04 -11.70 -3.26
N ILE A 139 -18.97 -13.02 -3.34
CA ILE A 139 -19.24 -13.78 -4.57
C ILE A 139 -20.61 -14.46 -4.59
N CYS A 140 -21.29 -14.54 -3.44
CA CYS A 140 -22.62 -15.13 -3.31
C CYS A 140 -23.38 -14.54 -2.14
N ASP A 141 -24.71 -14.38 -2.30
CA ASP A 141 -25.60 -13.84 -1.26
C ASP A 141 -26.27 -14.91 -0.38
N LYS A 142 -26.43 -16.13 -0.92
CA LYS A 142 -27.15 -17.20 -0.20
C LYS A 142 -26.52 -18.58 -0.46
N PRO A 143 -25.70 -19.10 0.49
CA PRO A 143 -25.20 -18.39 1.68
C PRO A 143 -24.30 -17.21 1.32
N GLU A 144 -24.16 -16.25 2.21
CA GLU A 144 -23.14 -15.21 1.99
C GLU A 144 -21.77 -15.84 1.94
N PHE A 145 -21.05 -15.57 0.87
CA PHE A 145 -19.72 -16.11 0.65
C PHE A 145 -18.76 -15.00 0.24
N ILE A 146 -17.74 -14.79 1.09
CA ILE A 146 -16.72 -13.75 0.93
C ILE A 146 -15.37 -14.43 0.74
N ILE A 147 -14.58 -13.94 -0.19
CA ILE A 147 -13.19 -14.36 -0.38
C ILE A 147 -12.25 -13.21 -0.12
N ASP A 148 -11.13 -13.52 0.51
CA ASP A 148 -10.06 -12.55 0.80
C ASP A 148 -8.70 -13.23 0.72
N GLY A 149 -7.67 -12.47 0.32
CA GLY A 149 -6.29 -12.91 0.19
C GLY A 149 -5.47 -12.84 1.49
N ALA A 150 -6.08 -12.63 2.66
CA ALA A 150 -5.38 -12.58 3.93
C ALA A 150 -4.65 -13.90 4.21
N HIS A 151 -3.32 -13.83 4.37
CA HIS A 151 -2.46 -15.02 4.55
C HIS A 151 -1.39 -14.81 5.65
N ASN A 152 -1.41 -13.68 6.34
CA ASN A 152 -0.55 -13.37 7.48
C ASN A 152 -1.38 -12.83 8.64
N ILE A 153 -0.74 -12.59 9.79
CA ILE A 153 -1.43 -12.16 11.03
C ILE A 153 -2.10 -10.80 10.86
N ASP A 154 -1.44 -9.86 10.20
CA ASP A 154 -2.00 -8.52 9.98
C ASP A 154 -3.20 -8.58 9.03
N GLY A 155 -3.08 -9.30 7.92
CA GLY A 155 -4.20 -9.54 7.00
C GLY A 155 -5.40 -10.18 7.69
N ALA A 156 -5.18 -11.18 8.54
CA ALA A 156 -6.26 -11.82 9.32
C ALA A 156 -6.95 -10.85 10.30
N LYS A 157 -6.20 -9.94 10.93
CA LYS A 157 -6.77 -8.90 11.81
C LYS A 157 -7.63 -7.94 11.01
N ARG A 158 -7.14 -7.41 9.89
CA ARG A 158 -7.87 -6.49 9.01
C ARG A 158 -9.11 -7.12 8.40
N LEU A 159 -9.03 -8.40 8.02
CA LEU A 159 -10.18 -9.17 7.57
C LEU A 159 -11.24 -9.29 8.68
N LYS A 160 -10.83 -9.62 9.92
CA LYS A 160 -11.73 -9.69 11.07
C LYS A 160 -12.43 -8.34 11.30
N GLU A 161 -11.70 -7.24 11.33
CA GLU A 161 -12.26 -5.89 11.51
C GLU A 161 -13.28 -5.56 10.42
N SER A 162 -12.99 -5.92 9.17
CA SER A 162 -13.91 -5.73 8.06
C SER A 162 -15.18 -6.59 8.23
N ILE A 163 -15.04 -7.87 8.60
CA ILE A 163 -16.19 -8.73 8.85
C ILE A 163 -17.07 -8.19 10.01
N GLU A 164 -16.45 -7.77 11.11
CA GLU A 164 -17.18 -7.21 12.27
C GLU A 164 -17.93 -5.94 11.88
N LYS A 165 -17.36 -5.10 11.02
CA LYS A 165 -17.99 -3.86 10.58
C LYS A 165 -19.14 -4.08 9.58
N TYR A 166 -18.97 -4.94 8.59
CA TYR A 166 -19.94 -5.12 7.51
C TYR A 166 -21.01 -6.18 7.85
N TYR A 167 -20.70 -7.14 8.73
CA TYR A 167 -21.54 -8.30 9.05
C TYR A 167 -21.71 -8.52 10.56
N GLY A 168 -21.06 -7.76 11.43
CA GLY A 168 -21.23 -7.81 12.87
C GLY A 168 -22.60 -7.24 13.27
N ASN A 169 -23.38 -8.02 14.03
CA ASN A 169 -24.65 -7.58 14.63
C ASN A 169 -24.40 -6.75 15.89
#